data_6ee76451628af6725dad0328e2b5bbf9
#
_entry.id   6ee76451628af6725dad0328e2b5bbf9
#
_cell.length_a   1.000
_cell.length_b   1.000
_cell.length_c   1.000
_cell.angle_alpha   90.00
_cell.angle_beta   90.00
_cell.angle_gamma   90.00
#
_symmetry.space_group_name_H-M   'P 1'
#
loop_
_entity.id
_entity.type
_entity.pdbx_description
1 polymer ?
#
loop_
_entity_poly.entity_id
_entity_poly.type
_entity_poly.pdbx_seq_one_letter_code
_entity_poly.pdbx_strand_id
1 'polypeptide(L)'
;MRDIFSRKITRRKLLGQALRGGACLPLAAAVGWGSEASAATELRRAATVRFTPLPGQVPFSPDEDALLDEVERTSFRFFWEQANPETGLVRDRANAFSTKQNELGSIAALGFGLTAICIADARGYIPRSQAHQRVLNTLRFLWRDLPNHRGFFYHWANINTAERQFDSEVSSIDTAILLCGVLTCCEHFGHWEIEDVGRRIFERVEWTWLSEDTSILSHGWTPETGFLSSRWNDYSELMMMYLLGLGSSTYPLPRSSWDAWKRVPFVYDGIRYIGSFAPLFIHQYSQAWFDFRNKHDRYADYFQNSALATEAHKRFCIDLAGQFPDYTDDLWGITASDSAHGYVAWGGPPATGPIDGTVVPCAAGGSLPFLPQQTVRVLKTIKERYGKQAWSRYGFVDAFNPLTNWYDTDVIGIDTGITMVMAENARSGFVWDTFMKNPEAQRGMQRAGFRPNGPNYHFRG
;
A
#
# COMPACT_ATOMS: atom_id res chain seq x y z
N MET A 1 29.10 -15.06 7.78
CA MET A 1 28.02 -14.10 8.08
C MET A 1 27.73 -13.08 6.94
N ARG A 2 28.41 -13.19 5.78
CA ARG A 2 28.16 -12.32 4.61
C ARG A 2 27.13 -12.85 3.60
N ASP A 3 26.72 -14.13 3.70
CA ASP A 3 25.93 -14.80 2.65
C ASP A 3 24.41 -14.83 2.86
N ILE A 4 23.91 -14.41 4.03
CA ILE A 4 22.46 -14.46 4.31
C ILE A 4 21.74 -13.23 3.75
N PHE A 5 22.42 -12.10 3.62
CA PHE A 5 21.86 -10.85 3.11
C PHE A 5 21.79 -10.76 1.57
N SER A 6 22.56 -11.58 0.85
CA SER A 6 22.59 -11.54 -0.63
C SER A 6 21.38 -12.19 -1.31
N ARG A 7 20.51 -12.86 -0.56
CA ARG A 7 19.32 -13.58 -1.10
C ARG A 7 17.99 -12.91 -0.82
N LYS A 8 17.93 -11.80 -0.07
CA LYS A 8 16.67 -11.06 0.09
C LYS A 8 16.36 -10.26 -1.17
N ILE A 9 15.60 -10.86 -2.07
CA ILE A 9 15.10 -10.25 -3.30
C ILE A 9 14.13 -9.13 -2.89
N THR A 10 14.37 -7.91 -3.35
CA THR A 10 13.47 -6.78 -3.10
C THR A 10 12.14 -6.96 -3.82
N ARG A 11 11.03 -6.42 -3.27
CA ARG A 11 9.67 -6.36 -3.86
C ARG A 11 9.71 -6.08 -5.37
N ARG A 12 10.62 -5.25 -5.81
CA ARG A 12 10.81 -4.83 -7.19
C ARG A 12 11.47 -5.86 -8.10
N LYS A 13 12.46 -6.62 -7.60
CA LYS A 13 13.05 -7.73 -8.36
C LYS A 13 12.03 -8.84 -8.63
N LEU A 14 11.12 -9.08 -7.69
CA LEU A 14 10.03 -10.05 -7.84
C LEU A 14 9.01 -9.59 -8.88
N LEU A 15 8.59 -8.34 -8.85
CA LEU A 15 7.69 -7.78 -9.86
C LEU A 15 8.33 -7.77 -11.25
N GLY A 16 9.62 -7.46 -11.36
CA GLY A 16 10.38 -7.53 -12.62
C GLY A 16 10.63 -8.96 -13.12
N GLN A 17 10.71 -9.96 -12.24
CA GLN A 17 10.87 -11.37 -12.60
C GLN A 17 9.55 -12.02 -13.01
N ALA A 18 8.44 -11.68 -12.35
CA ALA A 18 7.10 -12.11 -12.75
C ALA A 18 6.76 -11.64 -14.18
N LEU A 19 7.23 -10.45 -14.57
CA LEU A 19 7.06 -9.91 -15.91
C LEU A 19 7.95 -10.60 -16.98
N ARG A 20 9.04 -11.28 -16.59
CA ARG A 20 9.97 -11.97 -17.51
C ARG A 20 9.72 -13.49 -17.60
N GLY A 21 8.95 -14.07 -16.70
CA GLY A 21 8.68 -15.51 -16.60
C GLY A 21 7.49 -16.01 -17.42
N GLY A 22 7.02 -15.28 -18.40
CA GLY A 22 5.90 -15.65 -19.27
C GLY A 22 6.22 -16.75 -20.29
N ALA A 23 6.63 -17.92 -19.82
CA ALA A 23 6.57 -19.15 -20.61
C ALA A 23 5.40 -19.99 -20.07
N CYS A 24 4.21 -19.77 -20.61
CA CYS A 24 3.06 -20.63 -20.40
C CYS A 24 3.33 -22.01 -20.96
N LEU A 25 3.41 -23.00 -20.06
CA LEU A 25 3.11 -24.38 -20.43
C LEU A 25 1.62 -24.62 -20.09
N PRO A 26 0.79 -25.08 -21.03
CA PRO A 26 -0.59 -25.35 -20.74
C PRO A 26 -0.70 -26.68 -19.98
N LEU A 27 -1.09 -26.65 -18.71
CA LEU A 27 -1.70 -27.81 -18.09
C LEU A 27 -3.17 -27.82 -18.46
N ALA A 28 -3.49 -28.55 -19.52
CA ALA A 28 -4.86 -28.91 -19.87
C ALA A 28 -5.38 -29.91 -18.83
N ALA A 29 -6.09 -29.45 -17.83
CA ALA A 29 -7.00 -30.28 -17.07
C ALA A 29 -8.37 -30.21 -17.75
N ALA A 30 -8.78 -31.31 -18.34
CA ALA A 30 -10.08 -31.45 -18.95
C ALA A 30 -11.17 -31.41 -17.84
N VAL A 31 -11.88 -30.31 -17.74
CA VAL A 31 -13.16 -30.22 -17.05
C VAL A 31 -14.25 -30.19 -18.11
N GLY A 32 -15.14 -31.21 -18.09
CA GLY A 32 -16.17 -31.40 -19.06
C GLY A 32 -17.09 -30.19 -19.18
N TRP A 33 -17.46 -29.88 -20.40
CA TRP A 33 -18.39 -28.84 -20.78
C TRP A 33 -19.82 -29.26 -20.34
N GLY A 34 -20.29 -28.67 -19.26
CA GLY A 34 -21.70 -28.65 -18.93
C GLY A 34 -22.43 -27.69 -19.86
N SER A 35 -23.66 -28.07 -20.28
CA SER A 35 -24.46 -27.41 -21.28
C SER A 35 -24.63 -25.89 -21.06
N GLU A 36 -24.72 -25.12 -22.16
CA GLU A 36 -24.92 -23.66 -22.20
C GLU A 36 -26.10 -23.14 -21.34
N ALA A 37 -27.08 -23.98 -21.04
CA ALA A 37 -28.20 -23.65 -20.15
C ALA A 37 -27.78 -23.47 -18.65
N SER A 38 -26.70 -24.12 -18.20
CA SER A 38 -26.17 -23.98 -16.87
C SER A 38 -25.43 -22.63 -16.68
N ALA A 39 -24.64 -22.21 -17.68
CA ALA A 39 -23.92 -20.95 -17.67
C ALA A 39 -24.84 -19.72 -17.60
N ALA A 40 -26.00 -19.77 -18.30
CA ALA A 40 -26.98 -18.68 -18.26
C ALA A 40 -27.71 -18.58 -16.92
N THR A 41 -27.81 -19.68 -16.18
CA THR A 41 -28.43 -19.72 -14.84
C THR A 41 -27.45 -19.30 -13.76
N GLU A 42 -26.15 -19.59 -13.91
CA GLU A 42 -25.10 -19.11 -13.02
C GLU A 42 -24.84 -17.62 -13.19
N LEU A 43 -24.89 -17.08 -14.41
CA LEU A 43 -24.84 -15.63 -14.66
C LEU A 43 -25.99 -14.86 -14.01
N ARG A 44 -27.15 -15.50 -13.74
CA ARG A 44 -28.27 -14.90 -12.99
C ARG A 44 -28.07 -14.97 -11.46
N ARG A 45 -27.16 -15.78 -10.97
CA ARG A 45 -26.78 -15.87 -9.56
C ARG A 45 -25.55 -15.01 -9.20
N ALA A 46 -25.02 -14.23 -10.11
CA ALA A 46 -24.14 -13.12 -9.74
C ALA A 46 -24.96 -12.21 -8.82
N ALA A 47 -24.97 -12.55 -7.53
CA ALA A 47 -25.55 -11.72 -6.51
C ALA A 47 -24.91 -10.35 -6.72
N THR A 48 -25.72 -9.38 -7.09
CA THR A 48 -25.33 -7.99 -7.06
C THR A 48 -24.89 -7.74 -5.62
N VAL A 49 -23.59 -7.82 -5.34
CA VAL A 49 -23.02 -7.37 -4.07
C VAL A 49 -23.43 -5.91 -4.03
N ARG A 50 -24.52 -5.61 -3.35
CA ARG A 50 -24.96 -4.25 -3.11
C ARG A 50 -23.99 -3.69 -2.09
N PHE A 51 -22.88 -3.18 -2.60
CA PHE A 51 -21.99 -2.37 -1.83
C PHE A 51 -22.72 -1.05 -1.56
N THR A 52 -23.19 -0.87 -0.34
CA THR A 52 -23.67 0.45 0.09
C THR A 52 -22.43 1.27 0.38
N PRO A 53 -22.11 2.32 -0.42
CA PRO A 53 -21.00 3.20 -0.11
C PRO A 53 -21.21 3.74 1.30
N LEU A 54 -20.18 3.68 2.13
CA LEU A 54 -20.23 4.19 3.48
C LEU A 54 -20.40 5.72 3.46
N PRO A 55 -21.54 6.27 3.90
CA PRO A 55 -21.59 7.67 4.28
C PRO A 55 -20.99 7.75 5.68
N GLY A 56 -19.81 8.34 5.79
CA GLY A 56 -19.15 8.69 7.05
C GLY A 56 -19.21 7.62 8.16
N GLN A 57 -18.08 7.13 8.62
CA GLN A 57 -17.86 6.18 9.71
C GLN A 57 -18.45 4.78 9.52
N VAL A 58 -17.57 3.82 9.46
CA VAL A 58 -17.94 2.41 9.65
C VAL A 58 -18.27 2.21 11.12
N PRO A 59 -19.45 1.71 11.46
CA PRO A 59 -19.76 1.42 12.85
C PRO A 59 -19.00 0.17 13.29
N PHE A 60 -17.82 0.34 13.86
CA PHE A 60 -17.15 -0.69 14.64
C PHE A 60 -17.81 -0.76 16.02
N SER A 61 -17.95 -1.97 16.55
CA SER A 61 -18.32 -2.15 17.96
C SER A 61 -17.24 -1.54 18.86
N PRO A 62 -17.56 -1.23 20.14
CA PRO A 62 -16.55 -0.71 21.06
C PRO A 62 -15.30 -1.59 21.20
N ASP A 63 -15.45 -2.91 21.14
CA ASP A 63 -14.32 -3.86 21.22
C ASP A 63 -13.47 -3.84 19.93
N GLU A 64 -14.12 -3.73 18.78
CA GLU A 64 -13.43 -3.62 17.48
C GLU A 64 -12.68 -2.27 17.36
N ASP A 65 -13.30 -1.18 17.80
CA ASP A 65 -12.65 0.13 17.83
C ASP A 65 -11.45 0.15 18.79
N ALA A 66 -11.58 -0.49 19.97
CA ALA A 66 -10.48 -0.64 20.92
C ALA A 66 -9.32 -1.48 20.35
N LEU A 67 -9.63 -2.56 19.59
CA LEU A 67 -8.62 -3.33 18.87
C LEU A 67 -7.90 -2.46 17.84
N LEU A 68 -8.62 -1.68 17.04
CA LEU A 68 -8.04 -0.82 16.04
C LEU A 68 -7.20 0.31 16.65
N ASP A 69 -7.63 0.89 17.78
CA ASP A 69 -6.82 1.86 18.55
C ASP A 69 -5.49 1.23 19.02
N GLU A 70 -5.52 -0.01 19.48
CA GLU A 70 -4.31 -0.73 19.88
C GLU A 70 -3.40 -1.04 18.68
N VAL A 71 -3.97 -1.42 17.53
CA VAL A 71 -3.23 -1.61 16.27
C VAL A 71 -2.52 -0.30 15.88
N GLU A 72 -3.23 0.81 15.89
CA GLU A 72 -2.65 2.12 15.55
C GLU A 72 -1.54 2.54 16.51
N ARG A 73 -1.75 2.38 17.84
CA ARG A 73 -0.73 2.73 18.85
C ARG A 73 0.53 1.89 18.73
N THR A 74 0.38 0.59 18.48
CA THR A 74 1.53 -0.32 18.34
C THR A 74 2.26 -0.09 17.02
N SER A 75 1.54 0.12 15.93
CA SER A 75 2.10 0.52 14.63
C SER A 75 2.84 1.86 14.71
N PHE A 76 2.26 2.86 15.39
CA PHE A 76 2.93 4.13 15.63
C PHE A 76 4.26 3.97 16.37
N ARG A 77 4.36 3.05 17.35
CA ARG A 77 5.63 2.80 18.05
C ARG A 77 6.75 2.37 17.10
N PHE A 78 6.45 1.60 16.06
CA PHE A 78 7.43 1.26 15.05
C PHE A 78 8.02 2.54 14.42
N PHE A 79 7.17 3.43 13.94
CA PHE A 79 7.61 4.66 13.28
C PHE A 79 8.31 5.64 14.21
N TRP A 80 7.96 5.64 15.48
CA TRP A 80 8.57 6.52 16.47
C TRP A 80 9.94 6.01 16.95
N GLU A 81 10.02 4.71 17.26
CA GLU A 81 11.19 4.08 17.85
C GLU A 81 12.21 3.59 16.81
N GLN A 82 11.77 3.21 15.63
CA GLN A 82 12.62 2.71 14.55
C GLN A 82 12.99 3.78 13.52
N ALA A 83 12.74 5.04 13.84
CA ALA A 83 13.30 6.19 13.12
C ALA A 83 14.54 6.72 13.83
N ASN A 84 15.50 7.18 13.04
CA ASN A 84 16.59 8.00 13.57
C ASN A 84 16.02 9.35 14.05
N PRO A 85 16.25 9.77 15.31
CA PRO A 85 15.65 10.99 15.85
C PRO A 85 16.17 12.28 15.22
N GLU A 86 17.37 12.27 14.63
CA GLU A 86 18.00 13.43 14.00
C GLU A 86 17.59 13.59 12.54
N THR A 87 17.62 12.50 11.78
CA THR A 87 17.30 12.50 10.33
C THR A 87 15.81 12.27 10.05
N GLY A 88 15.10 11.62 10.96
CA GLY A 88 13.75 11.15 10.77
C GLY A 88 13.63 9.89 9.89
N LEU A 89 14.72 9.42 9.27
CA LEU A 89 14.69 8.23 8.43
C LEU A 89 14.22 7.01 9.21
N VAL A 90 13.22 6.32 8.65
CA VAL A 90 12.60 5.14 9.25
C VAL A 90 13.24 3.89 8.67
N ARG A 91 13.53 2.90 9.53
CA ARG A 91 13.96 1.58 9.07
C ARG A 91 12.94 0.94 8.15
N ASP A 92 13.43 0.22 7.14
CA ASP A 92 12.58 -0.62 6.29
C ASP A 92 11.81 -1.64 7.14
N ARG A 93 12.52 -2.29 8.03
CA ARG A 93 12.00 -3.31 8.96
C ARG A 93 12.75 -3.32 10.27
N ALA A 94 12.13 -3.88 11.28
CA ALA A 94 12.76 -4.10 12.57
C ALA A 94 12.33 -5.45 13.16
N ASN A 95 13.28 -6.15 13.75
CA ASN A 95 12.97 -7.33 14.53
C ASN A 95 12.27 -6.90 15.84
N ALA A 96 11.03 -7.33 16.00
CA ALA A 96 10.17 -6.90 17.10
C ALA A 96 10.59 -7.50 18.47
N PHE A 97 11.42 -8.54 18.46
CA PHE A 97 11.86 -9.28 19.63
C PHE A 97 13.34 -9.09 19.96
N SER A 98 14.05 -8.24 19.21
CA SER A 98 15.48 -7.96 19.39
C SER A 98 15.72 -6.46 19.57
N THR A 99 16.74 -6.13 20.35
CA THR A 99 17.25 -4.75 20.46
C THR A 99 18.28 -4.42 19.37
N LYS A 100 18.86 -5.45 18.74
CA LYS A 100 19.83 -5.29 17.65
C LYS A 100 19.08 -5.17 16.32
N GLN A 101 19.14 -3.99 15.72
CA GLN A 101 18.50 -3.65 14.46
C GLN A 101 19.52 -3.39 13.36
N ASN A 102 19.09 -3.52 12.10
CA ASN A 102 19.86 -3.04 10.95
C ASN A 102 19.76 -1.53 10.79
N GLU A 103 20.57 -0.96 9.90
CA GLU A 103 20.57 0.49 9.62
C GLU A 103 19.92 0.85 8.27
N LEU A 104 19.23 -0.11 7.66
CA LEU A 104 18.57 0.09 6.38
C LEU A 104 17.29 0.90 6.56
N GLY A 105 17.24 2.08 5.98
CA GLY A 105 16.05 2.92 5.90
C GLY A 105 15.34 2.81 4.56
N SER A 106 14.02 2.98 4.58
CA SER A 106 13.15 3.04 3.41
C SER A 106 12.44 4.39 3.35
N ILE A 107 12.50 5.06 2.19
CA ILE A 107 11.78 6.34 2.01
C ILE A 107 10.26 6.14 1.96
N ALA A 108 9.78 4.97 1.52
CA ALA A 108 8.36 4.64 1.61
C ALA A 108 7.91 4.47 3.06
N ALA A 109 8.69 3.74 3.88
CA ALA A 109 8.41 3.63 5.32
C ALA A 109 8.41 5.00 6.00
N LEU A 110 9.28 5.93 5.57
CA LEU A 110 9.26 7.32 6.07
C LEU A 110 7.96 8.05 5.69
N GLY A 111 7.43 7.85 4.48
CA GLY A 111 6.16 8.44 4.06
C GLY A 111 4.98 8.00 4.94
N PHE A 112 4.90 6.70 5.25
CA PHE A 112 3.96 6.18 6.23
C PHE A 112 4.24 6.72 7.64
N GLY A 113 5.52 6.83 8.03
CA GLY A 113 5.93 7.36 9.34
C GLY A 113 5.52 8.81 9.57
N LEU A 114 5.65 9.68 8.56
CA LEU A 114 5.17 11.06 8.61
C LEU A 114 3.64 11.11 8.80
N THR A 115 2.90 10.27 8.08
CA THR A 115 1.46 10.14 8.25
C THR A 115 1.10 9.59 9.64
N ALA A 116 1.85 8.60 10.13
CA ALA A 116 1.67 8.02 11.46
C ALA A 116 1.88 9.06 12.57
N ILE A 117 2.81 10.01 12.41
CA ILE A 117 2.99 11.12 13.36
C ILE A 117 1.77 12.06 13.36
N CYS A 118 1.15 12.32 12.21
CA CYS A 118 -0.07 13.11 12.13
C CYS A 118 -1.25 12.41 12.85
N ILE A 119 -1.41 11.10 12.65
CA ILE A 119 -2.42 10.30 13.34
C ILE A 119 -2.16 10.32 14.86
N ALA A 120 -0.91 10.10 15.27
CA ALA A 120 -0.52 10.07 16.68
C ALA A 120 -0.76 11.40 17.39
N ASP A 121 -0.51 12.54 16.72
CA ASP A 121 -0.85 13.87 17.25
C ASP A 121 -2.37 14.04 17.36
N ALA A 122 -3.13 13.69 16.33
CA ALA A 122 -4.58 13.79 16.33
C ALA A 122 -5.24 12.91 17.40
N ARG A 123 -4.70 11.71 17.63
CA ARG A 123 -5.17 10.76 18.66
C ARG A 123 -4.60 11.02 20.05
N GLY A 124 -3.66 11.95 20.21
CA GLY A 124 -3.02 12.26 21.48
C GLY A 124 -2.07 11.15 21.99
N TYR A 125 -1.47 10.36 21.10
CA TYR A 125 -0.47 9.34 21.47
C TYR A 125 0.85 9.98 21.88
N ILE A 126 1.16 11.14 21.36
CA ILE A 126 2.33 11.97 21.70
C ILE A 126 1.92 13.43 21.84
N PRO A 127 2.68 14.25 22.60
CA PRO A 127 2.47 15.68 22.64
C PRO A 127 2.68 16.33 21.26
N ARG A 128 1.78 17.25 20.87
CA ARG A 128 1.86 17.99 19.60
C ARG A 128 3.23 18.66 19.37
N SER A 129 3.87 19.18 20.42
CA SER A 129 5.18 19.79 20.31
C SER A 129 6.28 18.80 19.86
N GLN A 130 6.20 17.54 20.31
CA GLN A 130 7.14 16.49 19.90
C GLN A 130 6.86 16.04 18.46
N ALA A 131 5.59 15.87 18.10
CA ALA A 131 5.18 15.58 16.74
C ALA A 131 5.69 16.65 15.76
N HIS A 132 5.39 17.92 16.06
CA HIS A 132 5.81 19.06 15.27
C HIS A 132 7.34 19.12 15.10
N GLN A 133 8.09 18.98 16.19
CA GLN A 133 9.55 19.05 16.14
C GLN A 133 10.14 17.92 15.30
N ARG A 134 9.62 16.69 15.45
CA ARG A 134 10.09 15.54 14.67
C ARG A 134 9.81 15.76 13.16
N VAL A 135 8.61 16.19 12.79
CA VAL A 135 8.25 16.47 11.40
C VAL A 135 9.14 17.57 10.83
N LEU A 136 9.30 18.68 11.54
CA LEU A 136 10.11 19.81 11.07
C LEU A 136 11.58 19.41 10.83
N ASN A 137 12.18 18.67 11.75
CA ASN A 137 13.55 18.16 11.59
C ASN A 137 13.65 17.23 10.38
N THR A 138 12.70 16.31 10.23
CA THR A 138 12.66 15.37 9.10
C THR A 138 12.53 16.09 7.77
N LEU A 139 11.62 17.06 7.64
CA LEU A 139 11.46 17.80 6.39
C LEU A 139 12.69 18.64 6.04
N ARG A 140 13.33 19.27 7.04
CA ARG A 140 14.59 20.00 6.84
C ARG A 140 15.70 19.09 6.33
N PHE A 141 15.81 17.87 6.92
CA PHE A 141 16.77 16.87 6.48
C PHE A 141 16.50 16.39 5.05
N LEU A 142 15.25 16.07 4.71
CA LEU A 142 14.83 15.69 3.36
C LEU A 142 15.16 16.77 2.32
N TRP A 143 15.00 18.03 2.69
CA TRP A 143 15.27 19.15 1.80
C TRP A 143 16.76 19.37 1.56
N ARG A 144 17.58 19.30 2.61
CA ARG A 144 18.97 19.75 2.58
C ARG A 144 19.97 18.63 2.37
N ASP A 145 19.74 17.48 3.00
CA ASP A 145 20.79 16.51 3.26
C ASP A 145 20.55 15.14 2.60
N LEU A 146 19.29 14.71 2.42
CA LEU A 146 19.01 13.40 1.84
C LEU A 146 19.31 13.40 0.34
N PRO A 147 20.21 12.50 -0.15
CA PRO A 147 20.54 12.39 -1.56
C PRO A 147 19.30 12.11 -2.43
N ASN A 148 19.21 12.85 -3.51
CA ASN A 148 18.14 12.70 -4.50
C ASN A 148 18.67 13.04 -5.89
N HIS A 149 17.92 12.64 -6.90
CA HIS A 149 18.20 13.06 -8.28
C HIS A 149 16.93 13.61 -8.90
N ARG A 150 16.95 14.88 -9.34
CA ARG A 150 15.78 15.60 -9.87
C ARG A 150 14.55 15.56 -8.97
N GLY A 151 14.79 15.60 -7.66
CA GLY A 151 13.75 15.54 -6.64
C GLY A 151 13.30 14.13 -6.25
N PHE A 152 13.62 13.10 -7.05
CA PHE A 152 13.34 11.70 -6.68
C PHE A 152 14.41 11.18 -5.73
N PHE A 153 13.99 10.48 -4.68
CA PHE A 153 14.88 9.94 -3.67
C PHE A 153 15.26 8.49 -3.96
N TYR A 154 16.44 8.10 -3.49
CA TYR A 154 16.86 6.70 -3.55
C TYR A 154 15.98 5.84 -2.65
N HIS A 155 15.59 4.66 -3.15
CA HIS A 155 14.73 3.72 -2.44
C HIS A 155 15.25 3.39 -1.03
N TRP A 156 16.56 3.12 -0.93
CA TRP A 156 17.22 2.72 0.29
C TRP A 156 18.31 3.70 0.69
N ALA A 157 18.33 4.06 1.97
CA ALA A 157 19.38 4.86 2.58
C ALA A 157 19.79 4.29 3.94
N ASN A 158 21.02 4.51 4.35
CA ASN A 158 21.42 4.28 5.74
C ASN A 158 20.75 5.32 6.63
N ILE A 159 20.08 4.89 7.70
CA ILE A 159 19.32 5.81 8.57
C ILE A 159 20.19 6.81 9.33
N ASN A 160 21.48 6.52 9.51
CA ASN A 160 22.42 7.35 10.25
C ASN A 160 23.24 8.29 9.34
N THR A 161 23.67 7.76 8.17
CA THR A 161 24.58 8.51 7.26
C THR A 161 23.87 9.09 6.05
N ALA A 162 22.62 8.70 5.79
CA ALA A 162 21.85 9.03 4.59
C ALA A 162 22.45 8.47 3.28
N GLU A 163 23.52 7.70 3.34
CA GLU A 163 24.13 7.10 2.17
C GLU A 163 23.20 6.11 1.48
N ARG A 164 23.14 6.19 0.15
CA ARG A 164 22.46 5.23 -0.72
C ARG A 164 22.92 3.81 -0.42
N GLN A 165 21.97 2.87 -0.32
CA GLN A 165 22.25 1.46 -0.05
C GLN A 165 21.89 0.58 -1.27
N PHE A 166 22.66 -0.53 -1.44
CA PHE A 166 22.43 -1.58 -2.46
C PHE A 166 22.40 -1.09 -3.91
N ASP A 167 23.08 -0.01 -4.24
CA ASP A 167 23.01 0.62 -5.57
C ASP A 167 21.55 0.84 -6.04
N SER A 168 20.66 1.13 -5.07
CA SER A 168 19.24 1.31 -5.32
C SER A 168 18.99 2.48 -6.27
N GLU A 169 17.91 2.39 -7.02
CA GLU A 169 17.45 3.47 -7.89
C GLU A 169 16.88 4.65 -7.09
N VAL A 170 16.84 5.84 -7.66
CA VAL A 170 15.83 6.82 -7.30
C VAL A 170 14.48 6.26 -7.71
N SER A 171 13.59 6.09 -6.74
CA SER A 171 12.35 5.37 -6.90
C SER A 171 11.19 6.32 -7.17
N SER A 172 10.42 6.06 -8.22
CA SER A 172 9.21 6.82 -8.53
C SER A 172 8.11 6.61 -7.50
N ILE A 173 7.80 5.35 -7.19
CA ILE A 173 6.67 5.01 -6.29
C ILE A 173 6.99 5.30 -4.83
N ASP A 174 8.22 4.97 -4.38
CA ASP A 174 8.58 5.21 -2.97
C ASP A 174 8.70 6.72 -2.70
N THR A 175 9.16 7.50 -3.69
CA THR A 175 9.09 8.96 -3.63
C THR A 175 7.65 9.45 -3.56
N ALA A 176 6.71 8.88 -4.33
CA ALA A 176 5.30 9.26 -4.25
C ALA A 176 4.69 8.98 -2.88
N ILE A 177 4.99 7.82 -2.28
CA ILE A 177 4.57 7.47 -0.91
C ILE A 177 5.14 8.48 0.10
N LEU A 178 6.43 8.81 -0.02
CA LEU A 178 7.06 9.83 0.82
C LEU A 178 6.36 11.17 0.71
N LEU A 179 6.08 11.63 -0.53
CA LEU A 179 5.40 12.91 -0.77
C LEU A 179 3.97 12.94 -0.23
N CYS A 180 3.25 11.81 -0.25
CA CYS A 180 1.94 11.72 0.40
C CYS A 180 2.05 11.99 1.91
N GLY A 181 3.06 11.42 2.58
CA GLY A 181 3.35 11.72 3.99
C GLY A 181 3.73 13.17 4.24
N VAL A 182 4.61 13.74 3.40
CA VAL A 182 5.03 15.16 3.47
C VAL A 182 3.82 16.09 3.35
N LEU A 183 2.98 15.88 2.34
CA LEU A 183 1.79 16.70 2.09
C LEU A 183 0.73 16.54 3.19
N THR A 184 0.62 15.35 3.80
CA THR A 184 -0.25 15.16 4.97
C THR A 184 0.23 16.03 6.14
N CYS A 185 1.54 16.10 6.38
CA CYS A 185 2.10 16.95 7.42
C CYS A 185 1.86 18.45 7.16
N CYS A 186 1.97 18.90 5.90
CA CYS A 186 1.68 20.30 5.55
C CYS A 186 0.27 20.72 6.00
N GLU A 187 -0.73 19.90 5.67
CA GLU A 187 -2.13 20.21 6.00
C GLU A 187 -2.48 19.98 7.48
N HIS A 188 -1.87 18.96 8.11
CA HIS A 188 -2.18 18.63 9.50
C HIS A 188 -1.64 19.68 10.47
N PHE A 189 -0.38 20.09 10.30
CA PHE A 189 0.24 21.02 11.24
C PHE A 189 -0.14 22.47 10.96
N GLY A 190 -0.36 22.86 9.69
CA GLY A 190 -0.68 24.22 9.29
C GLY A 190 0.38 25.23 9.75
N HIS A 191 1.62 24.79 9.91
CA HIS A 191 2.73 25.62 10.35
C HIS A 191 3.54 26.10 9.15
N TRP A 192 3.77 27.40 9.06
CA TRP A 192 4.35 28.03 7.88
C TRP A 192 5.65 27.39 7.38
N GLU A 193 6.55 26.95 8.29
CA GLU A 193 7.82 26.36 7.91
C GLU A 193 7.67 24.91 7.44
N ILE A 194 6.78 24.12 8.07
CA ILE A 194 6.45 22.76 7.61
C ILE A 194 5.84 22.83 6.22
N GLU A 195 4.94 23.77 6.01
CA GLU A 195 4.30 23.98 4.72
C GLU A 195 5.30 24.44 3.64
N ASP A 196 6.14 25.46 3.92
CA ASP A 196 7.13 25.94 2.97
C ASP A 196 8.11 24.85 2.55
N VAL A 197 8.72 24.15 3.51
CA VAL A 197 9.72 23.12 3.22
C VAL A 197 9.06 21.91 2.54
N GLY A 198 7.89 21.49 3.02
CA GLY A 198 7.17 20.35 2.44
C GLY A 198 6.76 20.61 0.99
N ARG A 199 6.24 21.79 0.69
CA ARG A 199 5.89 22.16 -0.68
C ARG A 199 7.11 22.26 -1.60
N ARG A 200 8.22 22.78 -1.14
CA ARG A 200 9.48 22.79 -1.91
C ARG A 200 9.98 21.37 -2.21
N ILE A 201 9.86 20.44 -1.26
CA ILE A 201 10.19 19.03 -1.48
C ILE A 201 9.32 18.44 -2.59
N PHE A 202 8.02 18.75 -2.60
CA PHE A 202 7.11 18.32 -3.66
C PHE A 202 7.42 18.98 -5.01
N GLU A 203 7.59 20.29 -5.05
CA GLU A 203 7.74 21.09 -6.27
C GLU A 203 9.04 20.82 -7.03
N ARG A 204 10.11 20.36 -6.34
CA ARG A 204 11.38 20.02 -7.01
C ARG A 204 11.35 18.72 -7.81
N VAL A 205 10.29 17.89 -7.67
CA VAL A 205 10.21 16.58 -8.33
C VAL A 205 9.88 16.75 -9.81
N GLU A 206 10.84 16.43 -10.67
CA GLU A 206 10.72 16.54 -12.11
C GLU A 206 9.99 15.31 -12.72
N TRP A 207 8.66 15.25 -12.57
CA TRP A 207 7.83 14.13 -13.05
C TRP A 207 7.99 13.87 -14.54
N THR A 208 8.12 14.94 -15.34
CA THR A 208 8.28 14.83 -16.80
C THR A 208 9.59 14.19 -17.21
N TRP A 209 10.67 14.38 -16.45
CA TRP A 209 11.96 13.71 -16.69
C TRP A 209 11.81 12.18 -16.58
N LEU A 210 11.05 11.70 -15.57
CA LEU A 210 10.90 10.27 -15.34
C LEU A 210 10.03 9.58 -16.40
N SER A 211 9.29 10.34 -17.21
CA SER A 211 8.50 9.82 -18.33
C SER A 211 9.30 9.63 -19.63
N GLU A 212 10.54 10.16 -19.72
CA GLU A 212 11.39 10.09 -20.93
C GLU A 212 10.62 10.51 -22.20
N ASP A 213 9.90 11.62 -22.14
CA ASP A 213 9.04 12.16 -23.21
C ASP A 213 7.88 11.23 -23.63
N THR A 214 7.61 10.20 -22.85
CA THR A 214 6.42 9.34 -23.01
C THR A 214 5.32 9.74 -22.02
N SER A 215 4.15 9.09 -22.11
CA SER A 215 3.08 9.25 -21.13
C SER A 215 3.19 8.26 -19.95
N ILE A 216 4.18 7.37 -19.94
CA ILE A 216 4.35 6.29 -18.96
C ILE A 216 5.63 6.48 -18.16
N LEU A 217 5.51 6.48 -16.84
CA LEU A 217 6.64 6.67 -15.93
C LEU A 217 7.52 5.42 -15.81
N SER A 218 8.84 5.62 -15.76
CA SER A 218 9.79 4.58 -15.37
C SER A 218 9.62 4.23 -13.88
N HIS A 219 9.96 2.99 -13.52
CA HIS A 219 10.04 2.61 -12.10
C HIS A 219 11.12 3.39 -11.35
N GLY A 220 12.16 3.85 -12.03
CA GLY A 220 13.23 4.64 -11.44
C GLY A 220 14.42 4.80 -12.35
N TRP A 221 15.49 5.36 -11.78
CA TRP A 221 16.74 5.63 -12.47
C TRP A 221 17.94 5.39 -11.54
N THR A 222 19.04 4.92 -12.08
CA THR A 222 20.32 4.78 -11.37
C THR A 222 21.43 5.54 -12.09
N PRO A 223 22.41 6.06 -11.38
CA PRO A 223 23.55 6.71 -12.03
C PRO A 223 24.41 5.75 -12.88
N GLU A 224 24.36 4.45 -12.57
CA GLU A 224 25.17 3.42 -13.25
C GLU A 224 24.55 2.95 -14.58
N THR A 225 23.22 2.88 -14.65
CA THR A 225 22.53 2.24 -15.79
C THR A 225 21.46 3.12 -16.46
N GLY A 226 21.19 4.32 -15.91
CA GLY A 226 20.10 5.17 -16.39
C GLY A 226 18.71 4.69 -15.96
N PHE A 227 17.71 4.93 -16.80
CA PHE A 227 16.34 4.54 -16.51
C PHE A 227 16.15 3.02 -16.45
N LEU A 228 15.41 2.56 -15.47
CA LEU A 228 15.00 1.16 -15.41
C LEU A 228 14.10 0.83 -16.61
N SER A 229 14.23 -0.39 -17.14
CA SER A 229 13.38 -0.85 -18.25
C SER A 229 11.92 -1.06 -17.87
N SER A 230 11.63 -1.28 -16.60
CA SER A 230 10.27 -1.44 -16.08
C SER A 230 9.49 -0.12 -16.11
N ARG A 231 8.21 -0.20 -16.48
CA ARG A 231 7.31 0.95 -16.60
C ARG A 231 6.03 0.72 -15.82
N TRP A 232 5.45 1.81 -15.31
CA TRP A 232 4.18 1.83 -14.63
C TRP A 232 3.03 1.85 -15.65
N ASN A 233 2.81 0.74 -16.33
CA ASN A 233 1.88 0.62 -17.44
C ASN A 233 0.69 -0.33 -17.21
N ASP A 234 0.62 -0.96 -16.04
CA ASP A 234 -0.50 -1.83 -15.65
C ASP A 234 -1.06 -1.37 -14.29
N TYR A 235 -2.36 -1.56 -14.06
CA TYR A 235 -3.01 -1.20 -12.79
C TYR A 235 -2.23 -1.76 -11.58
N SER A 236 -1.90 -0.89 -10.65
CA SER A 236 -1.20 -1.20 -9.41
C SER A 236 -1.34 -0.03 -8.43
N GLU A 237 -0.45 0.08 -7.46
CA GLU A 237 -0.35 1.22 -6.54
C GLU A 237 0.01 2.55 -7.23
N LEU A 238 0.20 2.54 -8.52
CA LEU A 238 0.67 3.68 -9.36
C LEU A 238 -0.22 4.92 -9.33
N MET A 239 -1.51 4.79 -8.97
CA MET A 239 -2.47 5.91 -9.10
C MET A 239 -2.04 7.14 -8.33
N MET A 240 -1.54 6.99 -7.07
CA MET A 240 -1.07 8.14 -6.29
C MET A 240 0.08 8.88 -6.97
N MET A 241 1.01 8.15 -7.58
CA MET A 241 2.16 8.73 -8.28
C MET A 241 1.72 9.55 -9.49
N TYR A 242 0.83 8.98 -10.34
CA TYR A 242 0.29 9.71 -11.48
C TYR A 242 -0.54 10.93 -11.05
N LEU A 243 -1.34 10.82 -9.98
CA LEU A 243 -2.14 11.93 -9.47
C LEU A 243 -1.25 13.06 -8.92
N LEU A 244 -0.19 12.74 -8.18
CA LEU A 244 0.80 13.73 -7.74
C LEU A 244 1.49 14.40 -8.92
N GLY A 245 1.92 13.61 -9.90
CA GLY A 245 2.54 14.14 -11.12
C GLY A 245 1.59 15.04 -11.94
N LEU A 246 0.33 14.63 -12.10
CA LEU A 246 -0.69 15.48 -12.72
C LEU A 246 -0.95 16.75 -11.92
N GLY A 247 -0.89 16.65 -10.60
CA GLY A 247 -1.12 17.77 -9.68
C GLY A 247 0.06 18.73 -9.53
N SER A 248 1.25 18.39 -10.01
CA SER A 248 2.43 19.24 -9.92
C SER A 248 2.20 20.62 -10.53
N SER A 249 2.72 21.64 -9.85
CA SER A 249 2.69 23.04 -10.33
C SER A 249 3.92 23.39 -11.17
N THR A 250 5.00 22.65 -10.99
CA THR A 250 6.32 22.90 -11.62
C THR A 250 6.59 22.02 -12.83
N TYR A 251 6.39 20.69 -12.69
CA TYR A 251 6.66 19.69 -13.71
C TYR A 251 5.45 18.77 -13.94
N PRO A 252 4.28 19.32 -14.33
CA PRO A 252 3.07 18.54 -14.42
C PRO A 252 3.11 17.53 -15.55
N LEU A 253 2.71 16.30 -15.26
CA LEU A 253 2.45 15.30 -16.29
C LEU A 253 1.31 15.74 -17.23
N PRO A 254 1.35 15.37 -18.51
CA PRO A 254 0.23 15.57 -19.42
C PRO A 254 -0.96 14.69 -19.01
N ARG A 255 -2.20 15.11 -19.31
CA ARG A 255 -3.42 14.31 -19.00
C ARG A 255 -3.37 12.92 -19.60
N SER A 256 -2.74 12.76 -20.75
CA SER A 256 -2.54 11.48 -21.42
C SER A 256 -1.82 10.45 -20.54
N SER A 257 -1.03 10.87 -19.56
CA SER A 257 -0.37 9.95 -18.63
C SER A 257 -1.36 9.17 -17.77
N TRP A 258 -2.51 9.76 -17.39
CA TRP A 258 -3.56 9.04 -16.70
C TRP A 258 -4.20 7.94 -17.57
N ASP A 259 -4.27 8.19 -18.85
CA ASP A 259 -4.90 7.31 -19.82
C ASP A 259 -3.96 6.22 -20.35
N ALA A 260 -2.65 6.35 -20.14
CA ALA A 260 -1.64 5.52 -20.78
C ALA A 260 -1.48 4.12 -20.18
N TRP A 261 -1.82 3.92 -18.90
CA TRP A 261 -1.69 2.62 -18.25
C TRP A 261 -2.98 1.78 -18.38
N LYS A 262 -2.80 0.47 -18.37
CA LYS A 262 -3.86 -0.49 -18.62
C LYS A 262 -4.71 -0.75 -17.38
N ARG A 263 -5.98 -0.99 -17.60
CA ARG A 263 -7.00 -1.35 -16.62
C ARG A 263 -7.63 -2.67 -17.04
N VAL A 264 -6.89 -3.76 -16.80
CA VAL A 264 -7.31 -5.09 -17.25
C VAL A 264 -8.38 -5.63 -16.31
N PRO A 265 -9.55 -6.02 -16.83
CA PRO A 265 -10.58 -6.65 -16.02
C PRO A 265 -10.23 -8.11 -15.74
N PHE A 266 -10.46 -8.53 -14.50
CA PHE A 266 -10.42 -9.92 -14.04
C PHE A 266 -11.77 -10.34 -13.52
N VAL A 267 -12.01 -11.65 -13.52
CA VAL A 267 -13.22 -12.26 -12.94
C VAL A 267 -12.80 -13.42 -12.07
N TYR A 268 -13.23 -13.41 -10.81
CA TYR A 268 -13.08 -14.52 -9.90
C TYR A 268 -14.41 -14.78 -9.18
N ASP A 269 -14.91 -16.00 -9.21
CA ASP A 269 -16.20 -16.41 -8.62
C ASP A 269 -17.35 -15.42 -8.97
N GLY A 270 -17.42 -15.02 -10.24
CA GLY A 270 -18.43 -14.07 -10.74
C GLY A 270 -18.20 -12.60 -10.34
N ILE A 271 -17.18 -12.30 -9.53
CA ILE A 271 -16.80 -10.94 -9.17
C ILE A 271 -15.86 -10.39 -10.24
N ARG A 272 -16.29 -9.30 -10.88
CA ARG A 272 -15.50 -8.59 -11.89
C ARG A 272 -14.84 -7.35 -11.27
N TYR A 273 -13.54 -7.16 -11.49
CA TYR A 273 -12.76 -6.02 -11.01
C TYR A 273 -11.57 -5.74 -11.94
N ILE A 274 -11.02 -4.53 -11.87
CA ILE A 274 -9.78 -4.14 -12.55
C ILE A 274 -8.61 -4.45 -11.63
N GLY A 275 -7.57 -5.08 -12.17
CA GLY A 275 -6.37 -5.41 -11.41
C GLY A 275 -5.19 -5.70 -12.32
N SER A 276 -4.23 -6.41 -11.75
CA SER A 276 -3.13 -7.08 -12.42
C SER A 276 -2.87 -8.40 -11.70
N PHE A 277 -1.80 -9.10 -12.06
CA PHE A 277 -1.42 -10.35 -11.36
C PHE A 277 -0.62 -10.11 -10.06
N ALA A 278 -0.47 -8.87 -9.65
CA ALA A 278 0.26 -8.50 -8.43
C ALA A 278 -0.55 -8.78 -7.16
N PRO A 279 0.10 -8.82 -5.97
CA PRO A 279 -0.54 -9.04 -4.68
C PRO A 279 -1.58 -7.96 -4.30
N LEU A 280 -2.39 -8.23 -3.26
CA LEU A 280 -3.55 -7.41 -2.88
C LEU A 280 -3.21 -5.94 -2.55
N PHE A 281 -1.99 -5.63 -2.10
CA PHE A 281 -1.58 -4.27 -1.77
C PHE A 281 -1.77 -3.25 -2.91
N ILE A 282 -1.77 -3.71 -4.17
CA ILE A 282 -1.96 -2.82 -5.34
C ILE A 282 -3.30 -2.08 -5.30
N HIS A 283 -4.29 -2.63 -4.60
CA HIS A 283 -5.60 -2.03 -4.40
C HIS A 283 -5.67 -1.10 -3.20
N GLN A 284 -4.63 -1.06 -2.35
CA GLN A 284 -4.65 -0.40 -1.06
C GLN A 284 -3.86 0.92 -1.04
N TYR A 285 -2.62 0.92 -1.54
CA TYR A 285 -1.65 1.98 -1.27
C TYR A 285 -2.06 3.35 -1.78
N SER A 286 -2.60 3.46 -3.01
CA SER A 286 -3.10 4.75 -3.52
C SER A 286 -4.29 5.27 -2.70
N GLN A 287 -5.07 4.35 -2.13
CA GLN A 287 -6.25 4.68 -1.34
C GLN A 287 -5.93 5.07 0.12
N ALA A 288 -4.68 4.93 0.54
CA ALA A 288 -4.25 5.37 1.86
C ALA A 288 -4.39 6.89 2.04
N TRP A 289 -4.14 7.65 0.99
CA TRP A 289 -4.16 9.13 1.01
C TRP A 289 -5.21 9.73 0.09
N PHE A 290 -5.33 9.25 -1.15
CA PHE A 290 -6.36 9.75 -2.07
C PHE A 290 -7.71 9.14 -1.74
N ASP A 291 -8.68 10.00 -1.43
CA ASP A 291 -10.06 9.58 -1.20
C ASP A 291 -10.79 9.34 -2.52
N PHE A 292 -10.94 8.07 -2.88
CA PHE A 292 -11.69 7.66 -4.07
C PHE A 292 -13.17 7.34 -3.79
N ARG A 293 -13.66 7.50 -2.56
CA ARG A 293 -15.05 7.22 -2.20
C ARG A 293 -16.03 8.12 -2.96
N ASN A 294 -17.10 7.53 -3.43
CA ASN A 294 -18.21 8.24 -4.09
C ASN A 294 -17.77 9.06 -5.32
N LYS A 295 -16.76 8.65 -6.02
CA LYS A 295 -16.30 9.28 -7.25
C LYS A 295 -15.72 8.28 -8.24
N HIS A 296 -15.77 8.64 -9.49
CA HIS A 296 -15.24 7.86 -10.59
C HIS A 296 -14.54 8.77 -11.61
N ASP A 297 -13.66 8.16 -12.40
CA ASP A 297 -13.19 8.73 -13.65
C ASP A 297 -13.98 8.14 -14.84
N ARG A 298 -13.47 8.27 -16.05
CA ARG A 298 -14.11 7.64 -17.22
C ARG A 298 -13.99 6.12 -17.27
N TYR A 299 -13.17 5.51 -16.42
CA TYR A 299 -12.86 4.08 -16.43
C TYR A 299 -13.51 3.34 -15.27
N ALA A 300 -13.45 3.88 -14.05
CA ALA A 300 -13.86 3.15 -12.86
C ALA A 300 -14.20 4.02 -11.67
N ASP A 301 -14.98 3.46 -10.75
CA ASP A 301 -14.97 3.80 -9.34
C ASP A 301 -13.92 2.92 -8.64
N TYR A 302 -12.75 3.48 -8.37
CA TYR A 302 -11.62 2.72 -7.85
C TYR A 302 -11.79 2.27 -6.40
N PHE A 303 -12.65 2.94 -5.62
CA PHE A 303 -12.97 2.48 -4.28
C PHE A 303 -13.82 1.21 -4.33
N GLN A 304 -14.88 1.20 -5.13
CA GLN A 304 -15.68 0.00 -5.36
C GLN A 304 -14.86 -1.11 -6.00
N ASN A 305 -13.99 -0.78 -6.94
CA ASN A 305 -13.06 -1.73 -7.54
C ASN A 305 -12.19 -2.44 -6.49
N SER A 306 -11.60 -1.70 -5.55
CA SER A 306 -10.76 -2.28 -4.49
C SER A 306 -11.58 -3.13 -3.52
N ALA A 307 -12.83 -2.76 -3.24
CA ALA A 307 -13.72 -3.57 -2.44
C ALA A 307 -14.06 -4.92 -3.13
N LEU A 308 -14.37 -4.88 -4.42
CA LEU A 308 -14.62 -6.10 -5.22
C LEU A 308 -13.37 -6.97 -5.31
N ALA A 309 -12.20 -6.39 -5.52
CA ALA A 309 -10.94 -7.12 -5.55
C ALA A 309 -10.63 -7.79 -4.20
N THR A 310 -10.91 -7.10 -3.09
CA THR A 310 -10.73 -7.65 -1.74
C THR A 310 -11.70 -8.81 -1.47
N GLU A 311 -12.95 -8.69 -1.89
CA GLU A 311 -13.92 -9.79 -1.78
C GLU A 311 -13.52 -10.99 -2.64
N ALA A 312 -13.07 -10.77 -3.87
CA ALA A 312 -12.55 -11.83 -4.74
C ALA A 312 -11.34 -12.52 -4.11
N HIS A 313 -10.43 -11.75 -3.50
CA HIS A 313 -9.27 -12.27 -2.79
C HIS A 313 -9.65 -13.10 -1.56
N LYS A 314 -10.63 -12.64 -0.78
CA LYS A 314 -11.16 -13.41 0.35
C LYS A 314 -11.69 -14.77 -0.12
N ARG A 315 -12.54 -14.80 -1.14
CA ARG A 315 -13.08 -16.05 -1.69
C ARG A 315 -11.99 -16.96 -2.21
N PHE A 316 -10.99 -16.41 -2.87
CA PHE A 316 -9.84 -17.16 -3.34
C PHE A 316 -9.10 -17.86 -2.18
N CYS A 317 -8.84 -17.18 -1.08
CA CYS A 317 -8.21 -17.80 0.09
C CYS A 317 -9.09 -18.94 0.65
N ILE A 318 -10.40 -18.73 0.76
CA ILE A 318 -11.36 -19.74 1.26
C ILE A 318 -11.41 -20.97 0.33
N ASP A 319 -11.39 -20.77 -0.99
CA ASP A 319 -11.36 -21.87 -1.96
C ASP A 319 -10.09 -22.73 -1.86
N LEU A 320 -9.01 -22.17 -1.32
CA LEU A 320 -7.78 -22.89 -1.03
C LEU A 320 -7.80 -23.67 0.29
N ALA A 321 -8.88 -23.63 1.09
CA ALA A 321 -8.97 -24.30 2.38
C ALA A 321 -8.75 -25.83 2.31
N GLY A 322 -9.04 -26.44 1.16
CA GLY A 322 -8.73 -27.86 0.94
C GLY A 322 -7.22 -28.19 0.94
N GLN A 323 -6.37 -27.22 0.64
CA GLN A 323 -4.90 -27.31 0.69
C GLN A 323 -4.34 -26.66 1.95
N PHE A 324 -4.94 -25.58 2.41
CA PHE A 324 -4.53 -24.75 3.55
C PHE A 324 -5.69 -24.62 4.52
N PRO A 325 -5.89 -25.59 5.43
CA PRO A 325 -7.11 -25.67 6.28
C PRO A 325 -7.33 -24.49 7.22
N ASP A 326 -6.28 -23.67 7.46
CA ASP A 326 -6.38 -22.48 8.29
C ASP A 326 -7.07 -21.31 7.57
N TYR A 327 -7.18 -21.33 6.24
CA TYR A 327 -7.97 -20.31 5.53
C TYR A 327 -9.46 -20.53 5.75
N THR A 328 -10.09 -19.55 6.37
CA THR A 328 -11.51 -19.56 6.76
C THR A 328 -12.12 -18.19 6.52
N ASP A 329 -13.43 -18.04 6.75
CA ASP A 329 -14.10 -16.73 6.72
C ASP A 329 -13.49 -15.69 7.67
N ASP A 330 -12.86 -16.16 8.75
CA ASP A 330 -12.30 -15.32 9.81
C ASP A 330 -10.74 -15.29 9.79
N LEU A 331 -10.10 -16.01 8.87
CA LEU A 331 -8.64 -16.01 8.70
C LEU A 331 -8.29 -16.15 7.21
N TRP A 332 -7.92 -15.07 6.58
CA TRP A 332 -7.55 -15.00 5.16
C TRP A 332 -6.68 -13.77 4.90
N GLY A 333 -6.11 -13.70 3.73
CA GLY A 333 -5.38 -12.54 3.22
C GLY A 333 -3.91 -12.83 3.01
N ILE A 334 -3.49 -12.68 1.75
CA ILE A 334 -2.11 -12.76 1.31
C ILE A 334 -1.78 -11.55 0.44
N THR A 335 -0.57 -11.04 0.62
CA THR A 335 0.00 -9.97 -0.18
C THR A 335 1.52 -10.12 -0.19
N ALA A 336 2.29 -9.16 -0.68
CA ALA A 336 3.74 -9.26 -0.58
C ALA A 336 4.17 -9.21 0.89
N SER A 337 5.04 -10.14 1.31
CA SER A 337 5.53 -10.25 2.69
C SER A 337 6.81 -11.08 2.79
N ASP A 338 7.39 -11.14 3.96
CA ASP A 338 8.40 -12.16 4.26
C ASP A 338 7.77 -13.56 4.32
N SER A 339 8.61 -14.58 4.19
CA SER A 339 8.31 -16.00 4.38
C SER A 339 9.49 -16.70 5.05
N ALA A 340 9.34 -17.96 5.40
CA ALA A 340 10.44 -18.77 5.90
C ALA A 340 11.67 -18.81 4.96
N HIS A 341 11.50 -18.43 3.70
CA HIS A 341 12.52 -18.49 2.64
C HIS A 341 12.91 -17.12 2.08
N GLY A 342 12.46 -16.03 2.69
CA GLY A 342 12.70 -14.65 2.28
C GLY A 342 11.43 -13.96 1.80
N TYR A 343 11.57 -12.75 1.23
CA TYR A 343 10.45 -11.93 0.79
C TYR A 343 9.81 -12.48 -0.49
N VAL A 344 8.47 -12.60 -0.48
CA VAL A 344 7.66 -13.17 -1.57
C VAL A 344 6.54 -12.22 -1.96
N ALA A 345 6.34 -12.02 -3.25
CA ALA A 345 5.11 -11.46 -3.79
C ALA A 345 4.11 -12.62 -3.98
N TRP A 346 3.27 -12.84 -2.98
CA TRP A 346 2.28 -13.91 -3.01
C TRP A 346 1.26 -13.69 -4.13
N GLY A 347 0.76 -14.79 -4.66
CA GLY A 347 -0.29 -14.78 -5.67
C GLY A 347 -1.64 -14.30 -5.14
N GLY A 348 -2.58 -14.19 -6.04
CA GLY A 348 -3.97 -13.85 -5.77
C GLY A 348 -4.79 -14.08 -7.04
N PRO A 349 -6.12 -13.85 -7.03
CA PRO A 349 -6.88 -14.00 -8.25
C PRO A 349 -6.34 -13.07 -9.35
N PRO A 350 -6.15 -13.59 -10.57
CA PRO A 350 -6.34 -14.94 -11.06
C PRO A 350 -5.15 -15.90 -10.87
N ALA A 351 -4.82 -16.26 -9.64
CA ALA A 351 -3.94 -17.38 -9.27
C ALA A 351 -2.53 -17.38 -9.92
N THR A 352 -1.89 -16.24 -9.99
CA THR A 352 -0.52 -16.14 -10.49
C THR A 352 0.43 -15.87 -9.33
N GLY A 353 1.37 -16.75 -9.11
CA GLY A 353 2.40 -16.62 -8.08
C GLY A 353 2.41 -17.74 -7.04
N PRO A 354 3.40 -17.76 -6.14
CA PRO A 354 3.51 -18.75 -5.10
C PRO A 354 2.42 -18.60 -4.05
N ILE A 355 1.98 -19.71 -3.46
CA ILE A 355 1.00 -19.77 -2.36
C ILE A 355 1.41 -20.98 -1.51
N ASP A 356 1.50 -20.82 -0.18
CA ASP A 356 1.94 -21.86 0.73
C ASP A 356 1.14 -21.97 2.04
N GLY A 357 0.04 -21.21 2.15
CA GLY A 357 -0.78 -21.12 3.37
C GLY A 357 -0.36 -19.99 4.33
N THR A 358 0.59 -19.15 3.94
CA THR A 358 0.97 -17.95 4.69
C THR A 358 -0.20 -16.99 4.83
N VAL A 359 -0.36 -16.41 6.01
CA VAL A 359 -1.30 -15.34 6.33
C VAL A 359 -0.52 -14.05 6.55
N VAL A 360 -0.96 -12.97 5.92
CA VAL A 360 -0.31 -11.66 5.97
C VAL A 360 -1.27 -10.63 6.59
N PRO A 361 -1.04 -10.19 7.83
CA PRO A 361 -1.97 -9.31 8.54
C PRO A 361 -2.29 -8.01 7.81
N CYS A 362 -1.31 -7.41 7.12
CA CYS A 362 -1.52 -6.16 6.39
C CYS A 362 -2.43 -6.32 5.14
N ALA A 363 -2.63 -7.54 4.64
CA ALA A 363 -3.62 -7.78 3.59
C ALA A 363 -5.04 -7.44 4.06
N ALA A 364 -5.41 -7.86 5.28
CA ALA A 364 -6.66 -7.48 5.91
C ALA A 364 -6.61 -6.03 6.43
N GLY A 365 -5.53 -5.64 7.12
CA GLY A 365 -5.36 -4.30 7.69
C GLY A 365 -5.46 -3.19 6.64
N GLY A 366 -4.77 -3.32 5.52
CA GLY A 366 -4.83 -2.38 4.40
C GLY A 366 -6.18 -2.37 3.66
N SER A 367 -7.04 -3.36 3.91
CA SER A 367 -8.37 -3.47 3.30
C SER A 367 -9.52 -3.06 4.23
N LEU A 368 -9.24 -2.57 5.44
CA LEU A 368 -10.26 -2.21 6.43
C LEU A 368 -11.38 -1.32 5.88
N PRO A 369 -11.13 -0.26 5.09
CA PRO A 369 -12.23 0.55 4.56
C PRO A 369 -13.07 -0.13 3.49
N PHE A 370 -12.55 -1.18 2.84
CA PHE A 370 -13.23 -1.85 1.73
C PHE A 370 -14.23 -2.91 2.21
N LEU A 371 -13.83 -3.72 3.20
CA LEU A 371 -14.67 -4.76 3.81
C LEU A 371 -14.56 -4.73 5.35
N PRO A 372 -15.03 -3.67 6.02
CA PRO A 372 -14.72 -3.38 7.41
C PRO A 372 -14.99 -4.54 8.37
N GLN A 373 -16.17 -5.13 8.28
CA GLN A 373 -16.61 -6.19 9.20
C GLN A 373 -15.87 -7.52 8.97
N GLN A 374 -15.48 -7.81 7.73
CA GLN A 374 -14.72 -9.02 7.41
C GLN A 374 -13.25 -8.87 7.83
N THR A 375 -12.65 -7.72 7.53
CA THR A 375 -11.22 -7.48 7.77
C THR A 375 -10.91 -7.28 9.26
N VAL A 376 -11.74 -6.55 10.01
CA VAL A 376 -11.55 -6.42 11.46
C VAL A 376 -11.66 -7.77 12.17
N ARG A 377 -12.54 -8.67 11.69
CA ARG A 377 -12.65 -10.05 12.19
C ARG A 377 -11.35 -10.84 11.98
N VAL A 378 -10.72 -10.71 10.81
CA VAL A 378 -9.42 -11.34 10.55
C VAL A 378 -8.37 -10.85 11.55
N LEU A 379 -8.23 -9.53 11.74
CA LEU A 379 -7.28 -8.97 12.68
C LEU A 379 -7.54 -9.44 14.11
N LYS A 380 -8.81 -9.49 14.51
CA LYS A 380 -9.22 -10.02 15.83
C LYS A 380 -8.83 -11.50 15.96
N THR A 381 -9.15 -12.32 14.97
CA THR A 381 -8.81 -13.75 14.94
C THR A 381 -7.31 -13.98 15.03
N ILE A 382 -6.50 -13.22 14.26
CA ILE A 382 -5.04 -13.32 14.34
C ILE A 382 -4.57 -13.00 15.75
N LYS A 383 -5.06 -11.92 16.36
CA LYS A 383 -4.65 -11.52 17.70
C LYS A 383 -5.08 -12.52 18.78
N GLU A 384 -6.29 -13.05 18.71
CA GLU A 384 -6.82 -13.99 19.71
C GLU A 384 -6.20 -15.38 19.61
N ARG A 385 -6.04 -15.91 18.39
CA ARG A 385 -5.56 -17.29 18.19
C ARG A 385 -4.04 -17.40 18.08
N TYR A 386 -3.40 -16.40 17.45
CA TYR A 386 -1.99 -16.43 17.11
C TYR A 386 -1.18 -15.32 17.78
N GLY A 387 -1.82 -14.43 18.55
CA GLY A 387 -1.21 -13.23 19.11
C GLY A 387 0.02 -13.50 20.00
N LYS A 388 0.14 -14.71 20.57
CA LYS A 388 1.35 -15.08 21.32
C LYS A 388 2.63 -15.00 20.48
N GLN A 389 2.53 -15.23 19.18
CA GLN A 389 3.65 -15.28 18.23
C GLN A 389 3.52 -14.25 17.11
N ALA A 390 2.27 -13.96 16.67
CA ALA A 390 1.98 -13.04 15.58
C ALA A 390 1.73 -11.59 16.03
N TRP A 391 1.80 -11.30 17.33
CA TRP A 391 1.64 -9.95 17.88
C TRP A 391 2.86 -9.55 18.71
N SER A 392 3.36 -8.35 18.48
CA SER A 392 4.58 -7.81 19.07
C SER A 392 4.38 -6.43 19.68
N ARG A 393 5.46 -5.82 20.16
CA ARG A 393 5.46 -4.43 20.63
C ARG A 393 5.09 -3.40 19.54
N TYR A 394 5.20 -3.79 18.27
CA TYR A 394 4.88 -2.97 17.10
C TYR A 394 3.57 -3.40 16.41
N GLY A 395 2.76 -4.21 17.07
CA GLY A 395 1.55 -4.80 16.51
C GLY A 395 1.82 -6.15 15.85
N PHE A 396 1.15 -6.42 14.76
CA PHE A 396 1.32 -7.67 14.03
C PHE A 396 2.73 -7.80 13.46
N VAL A 397 3.29 -9.01 13.52
CA VAL A 397 4.47 -9.38 12.72
C VAL A 397 4.08 -9.37 11.24
N ASP A 398 5.10 -9.34 10.36
CA ASP A 398 4.86 -9.18 8.93
C ASP A 398 3.99 -10.31 8.35
N ALA A 399 4.34 -11.55 8.64
CA ALA A 399 3.60 -12.72 8.17
C ALA A 399 3.75 -13.92 9.12
N PHE A 400 2.88 -14.90 8.95
CA PHE A 400 3.01 -16.20 9.62
C PHE A 400 2.33 -17.29 8.80
N ASN A 401 2.76 -18.54 9.01
CA ASN A 401 2.19 -19.70 8.35
C ASN A 401 1.75 -20.74 9.40
N PRO A 402 0.44 -20.85 9.68
CA PRO A 402 -0.07 -21.78 10.69
C PRO A 402 0.24 -23.24 10.35
N LEU A 403 0.21 -23.62 9.07
CA LEU A 403 0.44 -24.97 8.60
C LEU A 403 1.85 -25.48 8.94
N THR A 404 2.84 -24.60 8.84
CA THR A 404 4.25 -24.93 9.12
C THR A 404 4.70 -24.47 10.51
N ASN A 405 3.82 -23.79 11.27
CA ASN A 405 4.12 -23.15 12.55
C ASN A 405 5.29 -22.15 12.45
N TRP A 406 5.42 -21.46 11.31
CA TRP A 406 6.38 -20.39 11.10
C TRP A 406 5.76 -19.04 11.42
N TYR A 407 6.50 -18.21 12.13
CA TYR A 407 6.12 -16.82 12.43
C TYR A 407 7.32 -15.92 12.14
N ASP A 408 7.07 -14.82 11.46
CA ASP A 408 8.10 -13.82 11.28
C ASP A 408 8.45 -13.14 12.62
N THR A 409 9.66 -12.67 12.73
CA THR A 409 10.12 -11.84 13.85
C THR A 409 10.21 -10.38 13.50
N ASP A 410 10.12 -10.06 12.22
CA ASP A 410 10.20 -8.70 11.72
C ASP A 410 8.81 -8.06 11.58
N VAL A 411 8.79 -6.74 11.70
CA VAL A 411 7.69 -5.85 11.29
C VAL A 411 8.24 -4.99 10.17
N ILE A 412 7.56 -4.99 9.03
CA ILE A 412 7.94 -4.19 7.85
C ILE A 412 7.22 -2.84 7.89
N GLY A 413 7.97 -1.76 7.67
CA GLY A 413 7.45 -0.39 7.82
C GLY A 413 6.27 -0.07 6.91
N ILE A 414 6.31 -0.49 5.63
CA ILE A 414 5.20 -0.25 4.70
C ILE A 414 3.96 -1.06 5.06
N ASP A 415 4.10 -2.26 5.63
CA ASP A 415 3.00 -3.16 5.93
C ASP A 415 2.28 -2.78 7.23
N THR A 416 3.05 -2.42 8.27
CA THR A 416 2.45 -1.81 9.47
C THR A 416 1.90 -0.41 9.16
N GLY A 417 2.50 0.31 8.20
CA GLY A 417 2.07 1.63 7.75
C GLY A 417 0.72 1.62 7.06
N ILE A 418 0.55 0.75 6.05
CA ILE A 418 -0.74 0.64 5.36
C ILE A 418 -1.84 0.18 6.32
N THR A 419 -1.51 -0.73 7.26
CA THR A 419 -2.46 -1.18 8.29
C THR A 419 -2.93 -0.03 9.16
N MET A 420 -2.00 0.79 9.69
CA MET A 420 -2.32 1.94 10.54
C MET A 420 -3.14 3.01 9.81
N VAL A 421 -2.71 3.40 8.61
CA VAL A 421 -3.37 4.46 7.84
C VAL A 421 -4.78 4.04 7.43
N MET A 422 -4.97 2.78 7.01
CA MET A 422 -6.29 2.31 6.61
C MET A 422 -7.20 2.01 7.79
N ALA A 423 -6.65 1.66 8.97
CA ALA A 423 -7.43 1.58 10.21
C ALA A 423 -7.97 2.97 10.58
N GLU A 424 -7.14 4.00 10.58
CA GLU A 424 -7.57 5.37 10.86
C GLU A 424 -8.59 5.88 9.84
N ASN A 425 -8.39 5.59 8.55
CA ASN A 425 -9.34 5.94 7.52
C ASN A 425 -10.69 5.22 7.68
N ALA A 426 -10.69 3.96 8.06
CA ALA A 426 -11.91 3.21 8.34
C ALA A 426 -12.65 3.73 9.59
N ARG A 427 -11.91 4.15 10.62
CA ARG A 427 -12.47 4.66 11.89
C ARG A 427 -12.99 6.09 11.77
N SER A 428 -12.27 6.97 11.09
CA SER A 428 -12.57 8.41 11.12
C SER A 428 -12.50 9.13 9.77
N GLY A 429 -11.80 8.55 8.77
CA GLY A 429 -11.49 9.25 7.52
C GLY A 429 -10.40 10.33 7.65
N PHE A 430 -9.73 10.41 8.79
CA PHE A 430 -8.81 11.52 9.12
C PHE A 430 -7.72 11.75 8.07
N VAL A 431 -7.07 10.68 7.57
CA VAL A 431 -5.99 10.86 6.61
C VAL A 431 -6.53 11.36 5.28
N TRP A 432 -7.66 10.84 4.81
CA TRP A 432 -8.34 11.34 3.62
C TRP A 432 -8.74 12.80 3.76
N ASP A 433 -9.42 13.15 4.85
CA ASP A 433 -9.88 14.51 5.10
C ASP A 433 -8.73 15.53 5.21
N THR A 434 -7.58 15.07 5.72
CA THR A 434 -6.39 15.90 5.84
C THR A 434 -5.66 16.01 4.50
N PHE A 435 -5.30 14.89 3.88
CA PHE A 435 -4.52 14.87 2.65
C PHE A 435 -5.25 15.55 1.48
N MET A 436 -6.56 15.32 1.34
CA MET A 436 -7.34 15.90 0.23
C MET A 436 -7.55 17.40 0.32
N LYS A 437 -7.10 18.08 1.37
CA LYS A 437 -7.03 19.56 1.41
C LYS A 437 -5.90 20.09 0.54
N ASN A 438 -4.88 19.29 0.25
CA ASN A 438 -3.77 19.71 -0.60
C ASN A 438 -4.24 20.10 -2.01
N PRO A 439 -3.93 21.32 -2.49
CA PRO A 439 -4.33 21.76 -3.83
C PRO A 439 -3.71 20.88 -4.93
N GLU A 440 -2.55 20.27 -4.69
CA GLU A 440 -1.90 19.34 -5.61
C GLU A 440 -2.73 18.07 -5.80
N ALA A 441 -3.23 17.50 -4.69
CA ALA A 441 -4.07 16.31 -4.73
C ALA A 441 -5.39 16.59 -5.48
N GLN A 442 -6.04 17.72 -5.16
CA GLN A 442 -7.28 18.14 -5.81
C GLN A 442 -7.07 18.38 -7.32
N ARG A 443 -5.99 19.09 -7.68
CA ARG A 443 -5.63 19.38 -9.07
C ARG A 443 -5.32 18.08 -9.85
N GLY A 444 -4.62 17.12 -9.22
CA GLY A 444 -4.36 15.81 -9.79
C GLY A 444 -5.65 15.04 -10.09
N MET A 445 -6.56 14.95 -9.13
CA MET A 445 -7.88 14.31 -9.31
C MET A 445 -8.70 15.00 -10.41
N GLN A 446 -8.73 16.33 -10.44
CA GLN A 446 -9.44 17.08 -11.47
C GLN A 446 -8.86 16.81 -12.87
N ARG A 447 -7.53 16.84 -13.00
CA ARG A 447 -6.85 16.59 -14.29
C ARG A 447 -6.98 15.16 -14.77
N ALA A 448 -7.08 14.19 -13.86
CA ALA A 448 -7.39 12.80 -14.17
C ALA A 448 -8.88 12.60 -14.57
N GLY A 449 -9.73 13.60 -14.35
CA GLY A 449 -11.13 13.57 -14.77
C GLY A 449 -12.09 12.96 -13.76
N PHE A 450 -11.68 12.89 -12.48
CA PHE A 450 -12.58 12.43 -11.41
C PHE A 450 -13.76 13.37 -11.20
N ARG A 451 -14.91 12.77 -10.96
CA ARG A 451 -16.18 13.46 -10.68
C ARG A 451 -16.99 12.65 -9.67
N PRO A 452 -17.85 13.29 -8.88
CA PRO A 452 -18.74 12.61 -7.94
C PRO A 452 -19.65 11.60 -8.64
N ASN A 453 -19.97 10.50 -7.96
CA ASN A 453 -20.97 9.57 -8.41
C ASN A 453 -22.35 10.24 -8.37
N GLY A 454 -23.08 10.19 -9.48
CA GLY A 454 -24.48 10.62 -9.51
C GLY A 454 -25.39 9.58 -8.82
N PRO A 455 -26.63 9.95 -8.50
CA PRO A 455 -27.58 9.06 -7.80
C PRO A 455 -27.87 7.74 -8.51
N ASN A 456 -27.64 7.68 -9.81
CA ASN A 456 -27.83 6.50 -10.65
C ASN A 456 -26.52 5.86 -11.13
N TYR A 457 -25.40 6.23 -10.52
CA TYR A 457 -24.12 5.65 -10.90
C TYR A 457 -24.02 4.22 -10.36
N HIS A 458 -23.70 3.28 -11.24
CA HIS A 458 -23.42 1.90 -10.91
C HIS A 458 -22.12 1.47 -11.56
N PHE A 459 -21.12 1.18 -10.74
CA PHE A 459 -19.90 0.55 -11.21
C PHE A 459 -20.20 -0.90 -11.62
N ARG A 460 -19.80 -1.28 -12.82
CA ARG A 460 -20.07 -2.62 -13.37
C ARG A 460 -18.87 -3.56 -13.38
N GLY A 461 -17.74 -3.11 -12.74
CA GLY A 461 -16.52 -3.90 -12.66
C GLY A 461 -15.78 -4.04 -13.98
#